data_fc39f19a17ee9cdb59345f53c1130b80
#
_entry.id   fc39f19a17ee9cdb59345f53c1130b80
#
_cell.length_a   1.000
_cell.length_b   1.000
_cell.length_c   1.000
_cell.angle_alpha   90.00
_cell.angle_beta   90.00
_cell.angle_gamma   90.00
#
_symmetry.space_group_name_H-M   'P 1'
#
loop_
_entity.id
_entity.type
_entity.pdbx_description
1 polymer ?
#
loop_
_entity_poly.entity_id
_entity_poly.type
_entity_poly.pdbx_seq_one_letter_code
_entity_poly.pdbx_strand_id
1 'polypeptide(L)'
;MTDTNQVLRLVSRMQMHRLGADRIAGAPCAVPLAPEAMNAARVACAREGVPVMIFAGNRGCIRIHSGQIETLKEMGPWQNLRDPRSKLHLRRDHVAEVSPARTPTRRGPVLSIEAFTAEGARILQLFGYRKAGQAETDAFARMAAPLPRRGGQA
;
A
#
# COMPACT_ATOMS: atom_id res chain seq x y z
N MET A 1 -1.15 -10.09 -19.34
CA MET A 1 -1.71 -8.74 -19.59
C MET A 1 -3.07 -8.49 -18.95
N THR A 2 -3.79 -9.51 -18.58
CA THR A 2 -5.13 -9.42 -17.97
C THR A 2 -5.14 -9.02 -16.49
N ASP A 3 -4.06 -9.21 -15.75
CA ASP A 3 -4.07 -9.04 -14.30
C ASP A 3 -3.93 -7.59 -13.83
N THR A 4 -3.11 -6.80 -14.51
CA THR A 4 -2.97 -5.37 -14.17
C THR A 4 -4.29 -4.63 -14.43
N ASN A 5 -4.99 -4.98 -15.51
CA ASN A 5 -6.30 -4.41 -15.82
C ASN A 5 -7.39 -4.88 -14.85
N GLN A 6 -7.30 -6.10 -14.33
CA GLN A 6 -8.24 -6.58 -13.31
C GLN A 6 -8.01 -5.91 -11.97
N VAL A 7 -6.75 -5.73 -11.58
CA VAL A 7 -6.40 -4.98 -10.36
C VAL A 7 -6.82 -3.53 -10.50
N LEU A 8 -6.60 -2.90 -11.65
CA LEU A 8 -7.04 -1.52 -11.92
C LEU A 8 -8.57 -1.40 -11.90
N ARG A 9 -9.31 -2.36 -12.44
CA ARG A 9 -10.79 -2.38 -12.37
C ARG A 9 -11.28 -2.59 -10.95
N LEU A 10 -10.63 -3.45 -10.16
CA LEU A 10 -10.95 -3.62 -8.75
C LEU A 10 -10.65 -2.34 -7.97
N VAL A 11 -9.49 -1.73 -8.21
CA VAL A 11 -9.10 -0.46 -7.59
C VAL A 11 -10.10 0.64 -7.94
N SER A 12 -10.54 0.75 -9.20
CA SER A 12 -11.51 1.76 -9.60
C SER A 12 -12.91 1.52 -9.04
N ARG A 13 -13.36 0.29 -8.93
CA ARG A 13 -14.64 -0.06 -8.28
C ARG A 13 -14.62 0.14 -6.77
N MET A 14 -13.46 0.03 -6.13
CA MET A 14 -13.30 0.16 -4.69
C MET A 14 -12.96 1.58 -4.22
N GLN A 15 -12.95 2.56 -5.12
CA GLN A 15 -12.62 3.96 -4.78
C GLN A 15 -13.67 4.65 -3.91
N MET A 16 -14.83 4.08 -3.77
CA MET A 16 -15.89 4.66 -2.94
C MET A 16 -15.86 4.07 -1.53
N HIS A 17 -15.34 4.83 -0.59
CA HIS A 17 -15.58 4.64 0.85
C HIS A 17 -15.05 3.32 1.47
N ARG A 18 -13.86 2.88 1.08
CA ARG A 18 -13.32 1.63 1.64
C ARG A 18 -13.14 1.70 3.16
N LEU A 19 -12.70 2.83 3.70
CA LEU A 19 -12.65 3.02 5.15
C LEU A 19 -14.05 2.91 5.80
N GLY A 20 -15.07 3.41 5.13
CA GLY A 20 -16.45 3.28 5.59
C GLY A 20 -16.96 1.84 5.47
N ALA A 21 -16.67 1.16 4.37
CA ALA A 21 -17.07 -0.21 4.15
C ALA A 21 -16.36 -1.19 5.09
N ASP A 22 -15.06 -1.01 5.31
CA ASP A 22 -14.29 -1.84 6.23
C ASP A 22 -14.73 -1.64 7.69
N ARG A 23 -15.12 -0.41 8.06
CA ARG A 23 -15.69 -0.11 9.37
C ARG A 23 -17.09 -0.71 9.57
N ILE A 24 -17.89 -0.76 8.50
CA ILE A 24 -19.26 -1.31 8.54
C ILE A 24 -19.25 -2.83 8.47
N ALA A 25 -18.37 -3.40 7.65
CA ALA A 25 -18.32 -4.85 7.45
C ALA A 25 -17.75 -5.62 8.65
N GLY A 26 -17.19 -4.93 9.66
CA GLY A 26 -16.61 -5.58 10.83
C GLY A 26 -15.57 -6.64 10.46
N ALA A 27 -14.84 -6.42 9.36
CA ALA A 27 -13.93 -7.41 8.83
C ALA A 27 -12.87 -7.78 9.87
N PRO A 28 -12.82 -9.04 10.34
CA PRO A 28 -11.93 -9.44 11.42
C PRO A 28 -10.45 -9.41 11.06
N CYS A 29 -10.11 -8.99 9.85
CA CYS A 29 -8.74 -9.04 9.32
C CYS A 29 -8.06 -7.69 9.15
N ALA A 30 -8.74 -6.59 9.40
CA ALA A 30 -8.16 -5.25 9.20
C ALA A 30 -7.91 -4.56 10.55
N VAL A 31 -6.87 -4.98 11.25
CA VAL A 31 -6.38 -4.20 12.39
C VAL A 31 -5.75 -2.92 11.85
N PRO A 32 -6.26 -1.73 12.19
CA PRO A 32 -5.67 -0.48 11.73
C PRO A 32 -4.23 -0.37 12.14
N LEU A 33 -3.39 0.06 11.21
CA LEU A 33 -1.99 0.33 11.48
C LEU A 33 -1.81 1.79 11.95
N ALA A 34 -0.69 2.06 12.58
CA ALA A 34 -0.32 3.43 12.93
C ALA A 34 -0.03 4.23 11.64
N PRO A 35 -0.21 5.56 11.64
CA PRO A 35 0.11 6.39 10.47
C PRO A 35 1.54 6.21 9.96
N GLU A 36 2.48 5.93 10.83
CA GLU A 36 3.89 5.69 10.51
C GLU A 36 4.13 4.37 9.78
N ALA A 37 3.15 3.48 9.77
CA ALA A 37 3.30 2.14 9.18
C ALA A 37 3.55 2.19 7.67
N MET A 38 2.98 3.15 6.95
CA MET A 38 3.26 3.30 5.52
C MET A 38 4.73 3.67 5.26
N ASN A 39 5.26 4.58 6.05
CA ASN A 39 6.68 4.94 5.99
C ASN A 39 7.58 3.75 6.36
N ALA A 40 7.24 3.08 7.45
CA ALA A 40 7.97 1.90 7.92
C ALA A 40 7.94 0.75 6.90
N ALA A 41 6.81 0.52 6.24
CA ALA A 41 6.67 -0.50 5.20
C ALA A 41 7.59 -0.22 4.00
N ARG A 42 7.63 1.03 3.54
CA ARG A 42 8.49 1.42 2.42
C ARG A 42 9.97 1.28 2.77
N VAL A 43 10.35 1.69 3.98
CA VAL A 43 11.73 1.53 4.48
C VAL A 43 12.10 0.05 4.59
N ALA A 44 11.22 -0.79 5.14
CA ALA A 44 11.46 -2.23 5.26
C ALA A 44 11.59 -2.89 3.89
N CYS A 45 10.74 -2.56 2.93
CA CYS A 45 10.84 -3.07 1.56
C CYS A 45 12.17 -2.67 0.90
N ALA A 46 12.61 -1.43 1.08
CA ALA A 46 13.89 -0.96 0.55
C ALA A 46 15.07 -1.70 1.18
N ARG A 47 15.07 -1.83 2.50
CA ARG A 47 16.13 -2.50 3.25
C ARG A 47 16.23 -3.99 2.94
N GLU A 48 15.11 -4.67 2.81
CA GLU A 48 15.04 -6.12 2.62
C GLU A 48 15.02 -6.52 1.13
N GLY A 49 15.02 -5.54 0.23
CA GLY A 49 14.97 -5.79 -1.21
C GLY A 49 13.66 -6.43 -1.68
N VAL A 50 12.56 -6.20 -0.97
CA VAL A 50 11.24 -6.73 -1.34
C VAL A 50 10.69 -5.93 -2.51
N PRO A 51 10.47 -6.54 -3.68
CA PRO A 51 9.89 -5.82 -4.81
C PRO A 51 8.42 -5.51 -4.55
N VAL A 52 8.01 -4.32 -4.96
CA VAL A 52 6.68 -3.78 -4.68
C VAL A 52 6.01 -3.22 -5.93
N MET A 53 4.68 -3.05 -5.82
CA MET A 53 3.90 -2.19 -6.71
C MET A 53 3.28 -1.09 -5.86
N ILE A 54 3.48 0.16 -6.27
CA ILE A 54 2.91 1.32 -5.60
C ILE A 54 1.94 2.00 -6.57
N PHE A 55 0.71 2.16 -6.12
CA PHE A 55 -0.33 2.88 -6.84
C PHE A 55 -0.61 4.20 -6.15
N ALA A 56 -0.50 5.28 -6.88
CA ALA A 56 -0.88 6.61 -6.43
C ALA A 56 -1.69 7.31 -7.51
N GLY A 57 -2.73 8.04 -7.12
CA GLY A 57 -3.54 8.72 -8.10
C GLY A 57 -4.86 9.23 -7.56
N ASN A 58 -5.69 9.63 -8.47
CA ASN A 58 -7.02 10.16 -8.23
C ASN A 58 -8.02 9.54 -9.22
N ARG A 59 -9.25 10.05 -9.26
CA ARG A 59 -10.30 9.53 -10.14
C ARG A 59 -9.96 9.59 -11.64
N GLY A 60 -9.08 10.49 -12.04
CA GLY A 60 -8.76 10.73 -13.46
C GLY A 60 -7.40 10.19 -13.89
N CYS A 61 -6.52 9.85 -12.95
CA CYS A 61 -5.16 9.44 -13.29
C CYS A 61 -4.57 8.52 -12.21
N ILE A 62 -3.88 7.48 -12.65
CA ILE A 62 -3.16 6.56 -11.76
C ILE A 62 -1.71 6.44 -12.23
N ARG A 63 -0.79 6.53 -11.28
CA ARG A 63 0.62 6.23 -11.48
C ARG A 63 0.97 4.93 -10.78
N ILE A 64 1.73 4.09 -11.47
CA ILE A 64 2.18 2.79 -10.95
C ILE A 64 3.71 2.75 -10.97
N HIS A 65 4.29 2.44 -9.81
CA HIS A 65 5.70 2.04 -9.70
C HIS A 65 5.78 0.54 -9.46
N SER A 66 6.67 -0.14 -10.17
CA SER A 66 6.90 -1.59 -10.01
C SER A 66 8.38 -1.88 -9.87
N GLY A 67 8.74 -2.73 -8.94
CA GLY A 67 10.10 -3.19 -8.70
C GLY A 67 10.59 -2.92 -7.30
N GLN A 68 11.89 -3.06 -7.10
CA GLN A 68 12.53 -2.77 -5.82
C GLN A 68 12.58 -1.27 -5.57
N ILE A 69 12.50 -0.87 -4.30
CA ILE A 69 12.77 0.49 -3.87
C ILE A 69 14.28 0.59 -3.63
N GLU A 70 14.98 1.34 -4.47
CA GLU A 70 16.44 1.46 -4.38
C GLU A 70 16.85 2.58 -3.44
N THR A 71 16.19 3.73 -3.53
CA THR A 71 16.58 4.92 -2.76
C THR A 71 15.38 5.58 -2.12
N LEU A 72 15.37 5.62 -0.78
CA LEU A 72 14.45 6.43 0.01
C LEU A 72 15.21 7.51 0.74
N LYS A 73 14.75 8.75 0.65
CA LYS A 73 15.29 9.90 1.41
C LYS A 73 14.17 10.62 2.15
N GLU A 74 14.43 10.89 3.41
CA GLU A 74 13.55 11.74 4.22
C GLU A 74 14.04 13.19 4.18
N MET A 75 13.12 14.12 3.93
CA MET A 75 13.37 15.56 3.91
C MET A 75 12.18 16.27 4.55
N GLY A 76 12.31 16.66 5.82
CA GLY A 76 11.21 17.24 6.59
C GLY A 76 10.00 16.29 6.61
N PRO A 77 8.80 16.77 6.22
CA PRO A 77 7.61 15.92 6.20
C PRO A 77 7.56 14.94 5.02
N TRP A 78 8.53 15.01 4.11
CA TRP A 78 8.55 14.22 2.89
C TRP A 78 9.39 12.96 3.00
N GLN A 79 8.84 11.84 2.55
CA GLN A 79 9.60 10.64 2.22
C GLN A 79 9.66 10.50 0.70
N ASN A 80 10.87 10.57 0.17
CA ASN A 80 11.12 10.61 -1.26
C ASN A 80 11.68 9.28 -1.75
N LEU A 81 10.96 8.64 -2.66
CA LEU A 81 11.48 7.56 -3.48
C LEU A 81 12.14 8.18 -4.70
N ARG A 82 13.41 7.86 -4.94
CA ARG A 82 14.23 8.46 -6.00
C ARG A 82 14.97 7.37 -6.77
N ASP A 83 14.23 6.51 -7.42
CA ASP A 83 14.79 5.48 -8.28
C ASP A 83 15.01 6.01 -9.70
N PRO A 84 15.90 5.40 -10.50
CA PRO A 84 16.20 5.87 -11.85
C PRO A 84 14.98 5.99 -12.76
N ARG A 85 13.99 5.13 -12.56
CA ARG A 85 12.77 5.09 -13.39
C ARG A 85 11.54 5.67 -12.71
N SER A 86 11.64 6.06 -11.44
CA SER A 86 10.47 6.52 -10.70
C SER A 86 10.84 7.48 -9.60
N LYS A 87 10.09 8.55 -9.51
CA LYS A 87 10.15 9.49 -8.40
C LYS A 87 8.77 9.57 -7.77
N LEU A 88 8.71 9.39 -6.46
CA LEU A 88 7.49 9.49 -5.69
C LEU A 88 7.79 10.18 -4.36
N HIS A 89 7.03 11.21 -4.06
CA HIS A 89 7.17 12.00 -2.86
C HIS A 89 5.92 11.83 -2.00
N LEU A 90 6.05 11.22 -0.83
CA LEU A 90 4.96 11.05 0.13
C LEU A 90 5.08 12.08 1.26
N ARG A 91 4.03 12.87 1.46
CA ARG A 91 3.90 13.73 2.63
C ARG A 91 3.38 12.93 3.81
N ARG A 92 4.26 12.65 4.76
CA ARG A 92 3.96 11.81 5.93
C ARG A 92 2.93 12.44 6.85
N ASP A 93 2.94 13.75 6.98
CA ASP A 93 2.00 14.52 7.83
C ASP A 93 0.56 14.54 7.30
N HIS A 94 0.34 14.17 6.04
CA HIS A 94 -1.00 14.01 5.48
C HIS A 94 -1.56 12.60 5.65
N VAL A 95 -0.75 11.64 6.07
CA VAL A 95 -1.20 10.27 6.34
C VAL A 95 -1.85 10.24 7.72
N ALA A 96 -3.16 10.14 7.76
CA ALA A 96 -3.93 10.06 8.99
C ALA A 96 -4.25 8.62 9.39
N GLU A 97 -4.48 7.75 8.42
CA GLU A 97 -4.79 6.35 8.65
C GLU A 97 -4.03 5.45 7.69
N VAL A 98 -3.59 4.31 8.18
CA VAL A 98 -3.01 3.23 7.38
C VAL A 98 -3.74 1.95 7.70
N SER A 99 -4.13 1.20 6.68
CA SER A 99 -4.90 -0.02 6.85
C SER A 99 -4.37 -1.12 5.95
N PRO A 100 -4.19 -2.34 6.47
CA PRO A 100 -3.97 -3.49 5.61
C PRO A 100 -5.28 -3.90 4.97
N ALA A 101 -5.22 -4.40 3.76
CA ALA A 101 -6.38 -4.92 3.07
C ALA A 101 -6.03 -6.22 2.36
N ARG A 102 -6.97 -7.17 2.41
CA ARG A 102 -6.88 -8.41 1.63
C ARG A 102 -7.98 -8.40 0.60
N THR A 103 -7.57 -8.30 -0.65
CA THR A 103 -8.50 -8.30 -1.77
C THR A 103 -8.56 -9.69 -2.39
N PRO A 104 -9.74 -10.35 -2.42
CA PRO A 104 -9.87 -11.63 -3.08
C PRO A 104 -9.66 -11.47 -4.58
N THR A 105 -8.85 -12.35 -5.14
CA THR A 105 -8.65 -12.46 -6.58
C THR A 105 -8.83 -13.92 -7.01
N ARG A 106 -8.97 -14.16 -8.31
CA ARG A 106 -9.06 -15.53 -8.85
C ARG A 106 -7.88 -16.42 -8.49
N ARG A 107 -6.75 -15.84 -8.09
CA ARG A 107 -5.51 -16.53 -7.74
C ARG A 107 -5.18 -16.48 -6.26
N GLY A 108 -6.15 -16.19 -5.44
CA GLY A 108 -6.00 -16.03 -4.01
C GLY A 108 -6.02 -14.58 -3.54
N PRO A 109 -6.08 -14.36 -2.24
CA PRO A 109 -6.12 -13.02 -1.68
C PRO A 109 -4.80 -12.27 -1.89
N VAL A 110 -4.90 -10.97 -2.15
CA VAL A 110 -3.75 -10.07 -2.29
C VAL A 110 -3.73 -9.11 -1.11
N LEU A 111 -2.60 -9.08 -0.41
CA LEU A 111 -2.37 -8.14 0.67
C LEU A 111 -1.91 -6.78 0.09
N SER A 112 -2.52 -5.71 0.58
CA SER A 112 -2.04 -4.35 0.35
C SER A 112 -2.00 -3.58 1.65
N ILE A 113 -1.18 -2.53 1.67
CA ILE A 113 -1.14 -1.52 2.74
C ILE A 113 -1.57 -0.21 2.11
N GLU A 114 -2.59 0.41 2.66
CA GLU A 114 -3.22 1.60 2.11
C GLU A 114 -3.12 2.77 3.08
N ALA A 115 -2.77 3.94 2.58
CA ALA A 115 -2.70 5.18 3.35
C ALA A 115 -3.84 6.12 2.95
N PHE A 116 -4.42 6.78 3.96
CA PHE A 116 -5.57 7.66 3.79
C PHE A 116 -5.37 9.00 4.51
N THR A 117 -5.98 10.04 3.98
CA THR A 117 -6.10 11.34 4.64
C THR A 117 -7.10 11.28 5.79
N ALA A 118 -7.14 12.34 6.61
CA ALA A 118 -8.13 12.48 7.69
C ALA A 118 -9.58 12.46 7.17
N GLU A 119 -9.82 12.91 5.93
CA GLU A 119 -11.11 12.91 5.27
C GLU A 119 -11.47 11.55 4.64
N GLY A 120 -10.56 10.57 4.70
CA GLY A 120 -10.78 9.23 4.17
C GLY A 120 -10.42 9.07 2.69
N ALA A 121 -9.79 10.06 2.07
CA ALA A 121 -9.28 9.93 0.71
C ALA A 121 -8.01 9.08 0.69
N ARG A 122 -7.94 8.13 -0.25
CA ARG A 122 -6.75 7.31 -0.39
C ARG A 122 -5.60 8.10 -1.00
N ILE A 123 -4.43 8.01 -0.36
CA ILE A 123 -3.19 8.65 -0.81
C ILE A 123 -2.42 7.71 -1.72
N LEU A 124 -2.12 6.51 -1.23
CA LEU A 124 -1.44 5.47 -2.01
C LEU A 124 -1.73 4.06 -1.50
N GLN A 125 -1.46 3.09 -2.37
CA GLN A 125 -1.53 1.66 -2.05
C GLN A 125 -0.17 1.03 -2.32
N LEU A 126 0.28 0.20 -1.40
CA LEU A 126 1.51 -0.59 -1.50
C LEU A 126 1.15 -2.07 -1.57
N PHE A 127 1.58 -2.73 -2.64
CA PHE A 127 1.42 -4.17 -2.85
C PHE A 127 2.77 -4.85 -2.98
N GLY A 128 2.86 -6.12 -2.61
CA GLY A 128 3.95 -6.97 -3.04
C GLY A 128 3.92 -7.15 -4.57
N TYR A 129 5.09 -7.04 -5.21
CA TYR A 129 5.19 -7.30 -6.63
C TYR A 129 4.96 -8.78 -6.93
N ARG A 130 4.14 -9.06 -7.91
CA ARG A 130 4.00 -10.40 -8.47
C ARG A 130 3.95 -10.33 -9.99
N LYS A 131 4.57 -11.30 -10.62
CA LYS A 131 4.42 -11.48 -12.07
C LYS A 131 3.02 -12.01 -12.37
N ALA A 132 2.50 -11.67 -13.54
CA ALA A 132 1.25 -12.24 -14.01
C ALA A 132 1.31 -13.78 -13.92
N GLY A 133 0.33 -14.37 -13.24
CA GLY A 133 0.25 -15.82 -13.09
C GLY A 133 0.86 -16.42 -11.83
N GLN A 134 1.53 -15.64 -11.02
CA GLN A 134 2.12 -16.10 -9.75
C GLN A 134 1.31 -15.68 -8.53
N ALA A 135 1.34 -16.50 -7.49
CA ALA A 135 0.81 -16.13 -6.19
C ALA A 135 1.66 -15.00 -5.57
N GLU A 136 1.06 -14.29 -4.61
CA GLU A 136 1.80 -13.31 -3.82
C GLU A 136 2.99 -13.96 -3.13
N THR A 137 4.13 -13.29 -3.11
CA THR A 137 5.30 -13.78 -2.40
C THR A 137 5.15 -13.58 -0.90
N ASP A 138 5.54 -14.57 -0.11
CA ASP A 138 5.51 -14.50 1.36
C ASP A 138 6.39 -13.37 1.92
N ALA A 139 7.36 -12.88 1.14
CA ALA A 139 8.26 -11.80 1.54
C ALA A 139 7.52 -10.52 1.92
N PHE A 140 6.52 -10.11 1.13
CA PHE A 140 5.72 -8.93 1.45
C PHE A 140 4.87 -9.13 2.71
N ALA A 141 4.24 -10.29 2.86
CA ALA A 141 3.46 -10.62 4.05
C ALA A 141 4.34 -10.65 5.31
N ARG A 142 5.54 -11.21 5.23
CA ARG A 142 6.50 -11.21 6.35
C ARG A 142 6.98 -9.81 6.71
N MET A 143 7.20 -8.94 5.72
CA MET A 143 7.53 -7.54 5.93
C MET A 143 6.40 -6.79 6.63
N ALA A 144 5.16 -7.07 6.25
CA ALA A 144 3.98 -6.38 6.76
C ALA A 144 3.59 -6.80 8.19
N ALA A 145 3.94 -8.03 8.61
CA ALA A 145 3.53 -8.57 9.90
C ALA A 145 3.98 -7.73 11.12
N PRO A 146 5.23 -7.21 11.19
CA PRO A 146 5.70 -6.43 12.34
C PRO A 146 5.36 -4.93 12.27
N LEU A 147 4.58 -4.47 11.31
CA LEU A 147 4.29 -3.04 11.17
C LEU A 147 3.53 -2.49 12.40
N PRO A 148 3.81 -1.24 12.81
CA PRO A 148 3.19 -0.66 14.01
C PRO A 148 1.69 -0.54 13.85
N ARG A 149 0.95 -0.99 14.87
CA ARG A 149 -0.51 -0.95 14.91
C ARG A 149 -1.01 0.30 15.61
N ARG A 150 -2.17 0.78 15.20
CA ARG A 150 -2.80 1.94 15.83
C ARG A 150 -3.24 1.58 17.27
N GLY A 151 -2.82 2.38 18.24
CA GLY A 151 -3.16 2.18 19.65
C GLY A 151 -2.61 0.89 20.25
N GLY A 152 -1.74 0.20 19.53
CA GLY A 152 -1.10 -1.02 19.99
C GLY A 152 0.17 -0.72 20.75
N GLN A 153 0.24 -1.27 21.93
CA GLN A 153 1.53 -1.64 22.49
C GLN A 153 2.17 -2.65 21.54
N ALA A 154 3.42 -2.43 21.28
CA ALA A 154 4.21 -3.37 20.50
C ALA A 154 4.10 -4.78 21.08
#